data_4394b4728f6d91bd23b77375034352c4
#
_entry.id   4394b4728f6d91bd23b77375034352c4
#
_cell.length_a   1.000
_cell.length_b   1.000
_cell.length_c   1.000
_cell.angle_alpha   90.00
_cell.angle_beta   90.00
_cell.angle_gamma   90.00
#
_symmetry.space_group_name_H-M   'P 1'
#
loop_
_entity.id
_entity.type
_entity.pdbx_description
1 polymer ?
#
loop_
_entity_poly.entity_id
_entity_poly.type
_entity_poly.pdbx_seq_one_letter_code
_entity_poly.pdbx_strand_id
1 'polypeptide(L)'
;MLTSFASAIFIAGSASAQTKKPVAKKPVSVSKPSSNKSTTSGSSIASTKDSVSYSIGVFMAQNLKQQGISDLNTALLMRGLEEAIKGQPTQLSLAECGQVMNSYMQKQMAVRNAESTKLSAENKKAGSTFLAENKAKPGVITTASGLQYSVEKEGTGAKPTDKDRVKVHYTGRLLDGKVFDSSAERGPAEFGVNEVIRGWTEALQLMPVGSKWKLYIPSDLAYGDRGMGGEIKPGATLVFDVELLDIVKQ
;
A
#
# COMPACT_ATOMS: atom_id res chain seq x y z
N MET A 1 -5.38 23.32 -15.99
CA MET A 1 -6.48 22.85 -15.12
C MET A 1 -6.06 21.52 -14.51
N LEU A 2 -5.59 21.58 -13.26
CA LEU A 2 -5.21 20.37 -12.49
C LEU A 2 -6.47 19.82 -11.84
N THR A 3 -6.89 18.64 -12.25
CA THR A 3 -7.92 17.87 -11.53
C THR A 3 -7.25 17.01 -10.47
N SER A 4 -7.49 17.41 -9.25
CA SER A 4 -7.10 16.69 -8.02
C SER A 4 -7.85 15.36 -7.98
N PHE A 5 -7.12 14.22 -8.01
CA PHE A 5 -7.68 12.92 -7.67
C PHE A 5 -7.64 12.77 -6.16
N ALA A 6 -8.80 12.87 -5.54
CA ALA A 6 -8.99 12.57 -4.14
C ALA A 6 -8.75 11.06 -3.91
N SER A 7 -7.67 10.74 -3.20
CA SER A 7 -7.42 9.42 -2.63
C SER A 7 -8.34 9.26 -1.42
N ALA A 8 -9.46 8.62 -1.61
CA ALA A 8 -10.30 8.18 -0.51
C ALA A 8 -9.98 6.72 -0.19
N ILE A 9 -9.78 6.50 1.07
CA ILE A 9 -9.68 5.27 1.86
C ILE A 9 -8.24 4.93 2.28
N PHE A 10 -7.77 5.66 3.31
CA PHE A 10 -7.08 5.13 4.49
C PHE A 10 -6.93 6.28 5.50
N ILE A 11 -7.88 6.43 6.42
CA ILE A 11 -7.71 7.26 7.62
C ILE A 11 -7.11 6.35 8.68
N ALA A 12 -5.83 6.58 8.98
CA ALA A 12 -5.18 6.01 10.15
C ALA A 12 -5.75 6.64 11.41
N GLY A 13 -6.57 5.91 12.14
CA GLY A 13 -7.05 6.27 13.46
C GLY A 13 -5.91 6.20 14.48
N SER A 14 -5.58 7.34 15.08
CA SER A 14 -4.62 7.45 16.18
C SER A 14 -5.18 6.79 17.44
N ALA A 15 -4.58 5.69 17.88
CA ALA A 15 -4.86 5.08 19.16
C ALA A 15 -4.11 5.82 20.27
N SER A 16 -4.86 6.43 21.20
CA SER A 16 -4.35 7.05 22.42
C SER A 16 -3.83 5.99 23.38
N ALA A 17 -2.54 6.01 23.67
CA ALA A 17 -1.93 5.16 24.68
C ALA A 17 -2.19 5.68 26.08
N GLN A 18 -2.84 4.89 26.91
CA GLN A 18 -2.95 5.11 28.35
C GLN A 18 -1.65 4.72 29.06
N THR A 19 -1.10 5.67 29.81
CA THR A 19 0.07 5.52 30.64
C THR A 19 -0.21 4.66 31.87
N LYS A 20 0.55 3.59 32.09
CA LYS A 20 0.72 2.92 33.40
C LYS A 20 2.09 3.25 33.97
N LYS A 21 2.10 3.74 35.22
CA LYS A 21 3.28 4.08 36.02
C LYS A 21 4.19 2.87 36.29
N PRO A 22 5.52 3.05 36.34
CA PRO A 22 6.46 1.95 36.59
C PRO A 22 6.64 1.70 38.09
N VAL A 23 6.72 0.43 38.47
CA VAL A 23 7.15 -0.07 39.78
C VAL A 23 8.67 -0.21 39.77
N ALA A 24 9.32 0.39 40.77
CA ALA A 24 10.76 0.34 40.98
C ALA A 24 11.24 -1.04 41.41
N LYS A 25 12.29 -1.58 40.79
CA LYS A 25 13.12 -2.69 41.31
C LYS A 25 14.60 -2.30 41.31
N LYS A 26 15.24 -2.66 42.44
CA LYS A 26 16.64 -2.39 42.82
C LYS A 26 17.66 -3.00 41.83
N PRO A 27 18.91 -2.47 41.83
CA PRO A 27 19.95 -2.89 40.87
C PRO A 27 20.63 -4.19 41.29
N VAL A 28 20.80 -5.08 40.33
CA VAL A 28 21.69 -6.25 40.45
C VAL A 28 22.97 -5.92 39.67
N SER A 29 24.08 -5.96 40.38
CA SER A 29 25.45 -5.84 39.89
C SER A 29 25.79 -7.09 39.08
N VAL A 30 26.18 -6.92 37.80
CA VAL A 30 26.79 -7.98 37.02
C VAL A 30 28.02 -7.41 36.30
N SER A 31 29.11 -8.13 36.51
CA SER A 31 30.48 -7.91 36.08
C SER A 31 30.63 -7.81 34.53
N LYS A 32 31.60 -6.93 34.14
CA LYS A 32 32.10 -6.73 32.77
C LYS A 32 32.60 -8.02 32.13
N PRO A 33 32.32 -8.23 30.84
CA PRO A 33 33.24 -8.93 29.97
C PRO A 33 34.09 -7.95 29.14
N SER A 34 35.31 -8.38 28.99
CA SER A 34 36.44 -7.75 28.33
C SER A 34 36.18 -7.34 26.87
N SER A 35 36.70 -6.19 26.53
CA SER A 35 36.70 -5.52 25.25
C SER A 35 37.42 -6.30 24.17
N ASN A 36 36.73 -6.53 23.04
CA ASN A 36 37.41 -6.72 21.76
C ASN A 36 37.24 -5.43 20.94
N LYS A 37 38.34 -4.72 20.76
CA LYS A 37 38.44 -3.40 20.17
C LYS A 37 38.48 -3.55 18.63
N SER A 38 37.33 -3.49 17.99
CA SER A 38 37.27 -3.19 16.55
C SER A 38 37.42 -1.68 16.40
N THR A 39 38.56 -1.27 15.87
CA THR A 39 38.90 0.12 15.56
C THR A 39 38.07 0.60 14.35
N THR A 40 36.87 1.04 14.57
CA THR A 40 36.22 1.99 13.68
C THR A 40 36.40 3.36 14.35
N SER A 41 37.26 4.20 13.78
CA SER A 41 37.44 5.60 14.18
C SER A 41 36.15 6.37 13.83
N GLY A 42 35.10 6.20 14.62
CA GLY A 42 33.88 6.96 14.56
C GLY A 42 33.86 7.98 15.68
N SER A 43 33.87 9.27 15.35
CA SER A 43 33.67 10.35 16.30
C SER A 43 32.38 10.07 17.10
N SER A 44 32.47 10.00 18.43
CA SER A 44 31.29 9.88 19.30
C SER A 44 30.45 11.13 19.15
N ILE A 45 29.12 10.98 19.16
CA ILE A 45 28.18 12.11 19.20
C ILE A 45 28.36 12.79 20.56
N ALA A 46 29.10 13.91 20.60
CA ALA A 46 29.45 14.60 21.84
C ALA A 46 28.79 15.98 21.99
N SER A 47 28.29 16.55 20.89
CA SER A 47 27.68 17.88 20.87
C SER A 47 26.34 17.88 20.13
N THR A 48 25.55 18.94 20.33
CA THR A 48 24.31 19.16 19.53
C THR A 48 24.62 19.23 18.05
N LYS A 49 25.75 19.83 17.66
CA LYS A 49 26.19 19.91 16.26
C LYS A 49 26.45 18.51 15.68
N ASP A 50 27.08 17.63 16.43
CA ASP A 50 27.35 16.24 16.00
C ASP A 50 26.04 15.47 15.85
N SER A 51 25.12 15.64 16.80
CA SER A 51 23.78 15.03 16.74
C SER A 51 23.00 15.46 15.49
N VAL A 52 23.00 16.75 15.17
CA VAL A 52 22.35 17.30 13.97
C VAL A 52 23.00 16.74 12.71
N SER A 53 24.32 16.76 12.63
CA SER A 53 25.06 16.26 11.46
C SER A 53 24.78 14.78 11.20
N TYR A 54 24.82 13.96 12.25
CA TYR A 54 24.50 12.53 12.17
C TYR A 54 23.04 12.30 11.73
N SER A 55 22.09 13.06 12.32
CA SER A 55 20.68 12.96 11.97
C SER A 55 20.40 13.28 10.51
N ILE A 56 21.06 14.30 9.95
CA ILE A 56 20.97 14.63 8.52
C ILE A 56 21.41 13.44 7.67
N GLY A 57 22.55 12.82 8.00
CA GLY A 57 23.02 11.62 7.31
C GLY A 57 22.03 10.47 7.33
N VAL A 58 21.40 10.19 8.49
CA VAL A 58 20.39 9.16 8.63
C VAL A 58 19.15 9.47 7.79
N PHE A 59 18.65 10.72 7.84
CA PHE A 59 17.50 11.12 7.02
C PHE A 59 17.78 11.04 5.52
N MET A 60 18.96 11.47 5.07
CA MET A 60 19.39 11.31 3.67
C MET A 60 19.38 9.84 3.25
N ALA A 61 19.97 8.95 4.05
CA ALA A 61 20.03 7.52 3.77
C ALA A 61 18.62 6.89 3.70
N GLN A 62 17.71 7.27 4.61
CA GLN A 62 16.32 6.81 4.58
C GLN A 62 15.59 7.30 3.32
N ASN A 63 15.76 8.57 2.96
CA ASN A 63 15.15 9.14 1.76
C ASN A 63 15.64 8.43 0.49
N LEU A 64 16.96 8.19 0.36
CA LEU A 64 17.54 7.45 -0.75
C LEU A 64 16.98 6.03 -0.85
N LYS A 65 16.86 5.32 0.27
CA LYS A 65 16.23 3.99 0.33
C LYS A 65 14.77 4.01 -0.14
N GLN A 66 13.99 4.99 0.30
CA GLN A 66 12.59 5.13 -0.12
C GLN A 66 12.45 5.38 -1.62
N GLN A 67 13.44 6.05 -2.23
CA GLN A 67 13.51 6.25 -3.67
C GLN A 67 14.07 5.02 -4.42
N GLY A 68 14.42 3.94 -3.73
CA GLY A 68 14.99 2.74 -4.30
C GLY A 68 16.48 2.84 -4.63
N ILE A 69 17.18 3.83 -4.08
CA ILE A 69 18.62 4.05 -4.25
C ILE A 69 19.32 3.45 -3.02
N SER A 70 19.76 2.20 -3.12
CA SER A 70 20.39 1.49 -1.98
C SER A 70 21.83 1.06 -2.25
N ASP A 71 22.21 0.93 -3.52
CA ASP A 71 23.57 0.54 -3.91
C ASP A 71 24.37 1.78 -4.29
N LEU A 72 25.07 2.36 -3.30
CA LEU A 72 25.83 3.58 -3.45
C LEU A 72 27.26 3.40 -2.95
N ASN A 73 28.23 3.99 -3.67
CA ASN A 73 29.57 4.17 -3.16
C ASN A 73 29.55 5.28 -2.08
N THR A 74 29.48 4.87 -0.82
CA THR A 74 29.39 5.79 0.33
C THR A 74 30.59 6.72 0.46
N ALA A 75 31.78 6.28 0.06
CA ALA A 75 32.99 7.12 0.10
C ALA A 75 32.89 8.28 -0.92
N LEU A 76 32.41 8.02 -2.15
CA LEU A 76 32.20 9.07 -3.14
C LEU A 76 31.02 9.98 -2.77
N LEU A 77 29.97 9.43 -2.17
CA LEU A 77 28.85 10.21 -1.65
C LEU A 77 29.33 11.22 -0.59
N MET A 78 30.09 10.76 0.40
CA MET A 78 30.62 11.61 1.46
C MET A 78 31.58 12.66 0.93
N ARG A 79 32.42 12.30 -0.04
CA ARG A 79 33.34 13.22 -0.69
C ARG A 79 32.60 14.32 -1.45
N GLY A 80 31.60 13.97 -2.26
CA GLY A 80 30.79 14.97 -3.00
C GLY A 80 30.05 15.89 -2.06
N LEU A 81 29.52 15.37 -0.92
CA LEU A 81 28.88 16.18 0.12
C LEU A 81 29.89 17.16 0.76
N GLU A 82 31.09 16.69 1.09
CA GLU A 82 32.12 17.52 1.70
C GLU A 82 32.61 18.63 0.77
N GLU A 83 32.90 18.31 -0.50
CA GLU A 83 33.29 19.28 -1.54
C GLU A 83 32.22 20.37 -1.72
N ALA A 84 30.95 19.96 -1.81
CA ALA A 84 29.82 20.89 -1.98
C ALA A 84 29.61 21.80 -0.76
N ILE A 85 29.67 21.26 0.47
CA ILE A 85 29.49 22.05 1.70
C ILE A 85 30.64 23.06 1.89
N LYS A 86 31.85 22.70 1.50
CA LYS A 86 33.04 23.57 1.64
C LYS A 86 33.19 24.55 0.46
N GLY A 87 32.31 24.52 -0.54
CA GLY A 87 32.42 25.35 -1.74
C GLY A 87 33.66 25.02 -2.59
N GLN A 88 34.16 23.80 -2.52
CA GLN A 88 35.31 23.31 -3.30
C GLN A 88 34.86 22.91 -4.70
N PRO A 89 35.76 22.88 -5.69
CA PRO A 89 35.43 22.36 -7.01
C PRO A 89 35.00 20.89 -6.91
N THR A 90 33.83 20.59 -7.44
CA THR A 90 33.30 19.23 -7.52
C THR A 90 33.74 18.55 -8.81
N GLN A 91 33.86 17.21 -8.83
CA GLN A 91 34.23 16.44 -10.02
C GLN A 91 33.17 16.51 -11.14
N LEU A 92 31.90 16.72 -10.77
CA LEU A 92 30.79 16.93 -11.69
C LEU A 92 30.15 18.29 -11.39
N SER A 93 29.81 19.03 -12.42
CA SER A 93 28.98 20.23 -12.27
C SER A 93 27.56 19.84 -11.82
N LEU A 94 26.81 20.79 -11.26
CA LEU A 94 25.40 20.56 -10.91
C LEU A 94 24.55 20.11 -12.09
N ALA A 95 24.85 20.61 -13.30
CA ALA A 95 24.15 20.20 -14.51
C ALA A 95 24.42 18.72 -14.87
N GLU A 96 25.68 18.28 -14.78
CA GLU A 96 26.08 16.88 -15.00
C GLU A 96 25.50 15.96 -13.92
N CYS A 97 25.50 16.37 -12.65
CA CYS A 97 24.83 15.65 -11.57
C CYS A 97 23.34 15.45 -11.89
N GLY A 98 22.66 16.51 -12.36
CA GLY A 98 21.27 16.42 -12.76
C GLY A 98 21.01 15.45 -13.92
N GLN A 99 21.87 15.45 -14.94
CA GLN A 99 21.79 14.51 -16.07
C GLN A 99 22.01 13.06 -15.63
N VAL A 100 23.03 12.80 -14.79
CA VAL A 100 23.30 11.47 -14.25
C VAL A 100 22.12 10.96 -13.43
N MET A 101 21.58 11.79 -12.53
CA MET A 101 20.44 11.41 -11.70
C MET A 101 19.18 11.17 -12.54
N ASN A 102 18.89 12.01 -13.52
CA ASN A 102 17.76 11.81 -14.43
C ASN A 102 17.88 10.50 -15.21
N SER A 103 19.05 10.22 -15.78
CA SER A 103 19.31 8.98 -16.52
C SER A 103 19.18 7.74 -15.62
N TYR A 104 19.67 7.82 -14.39
CA TYR A 104 19.55 6.75 -13.40
C TYR A 104 18.08 6.50 -13.05
N MET A 105 17.33 7.55 -12.72
CA MET A 105 15.93 7.45 -12.38
C MET A 105 15.07 6.90 -13.54
N GLN A 106 15.34 7.33 -14.77
CA GLN A 106 14.66 6.79 -15.96
C GLN A 106 14.91 5.28 -16.11
N LYS A 107 16.15 4.83 -15.95
CA LYS A 107 16.48 3.40 -16.00
C LYS A 107 15.76 2.61 -14.90
N GLN A 108 15.75 3.12 -13.67
CA GLN A 108 15.05 2.47 -12.55
C GLN A 108 13.54 2.41 -12.80
N MET A 109 12.94 3.49 -13.32
CA MET A 109 11.53 3.48 -13.69
C MET A 109 11.22 2.48 -14.80
N ALA A 110 12.07 2.37 -15.81
CA ALA A 110 11.90 1.42 -16.90
C ALA A 110 11.94 -0.04 -16.40
N VAL A 111 12.90 -0.38 -15.52
CA VAL A 111 12.97 -1.71 -14.90
C VAL A 111 11.72 -2.00 -14.07
N ARG A 112 11.32 -1.06 -13.19
CA ARG A 112 10.12 -1.22 -12.35
C ARG A 112 8.85 -1.37 -13.20
N ASN A 113 8.71 -0.61 -14.27
CA ASN A 113 7.57 -0.70 -15.17
C ASN A 113 7.54 -2.05 -15.90
N ALA A 114 8.69 -2.55 -16.36
CA ALA A 114 8.79 -3.86 -17.00
C ALA A 114 8.40 -5.00 -16.03
N GLU A 115 8.88 -4.95 -14.79
CA GLU A 115 8.51 -5.90 -13.73
C GLU A 115 7.02 -5.83 -13.41
N SER A 116 6.48 -4.61 -13.27
CA SER A 116 5.04 -4.39 -13.01
C SER A 116 4.18 -4.93 -14.15
N THR A 117 4.56 -4.68 -15.40
CA THR A 117 3.85 -5.19 -16.58
C THR A 117 3.86 -6.71 -16.64
N LYS A 118 5.03 -7.33 -16.38
CA LYS A 118 5.16 -8.79 -16.32
C LYS A 118 4.26 -9.38 -15.24
N LEU A 119 4.33 -8.84 -14.02
CA LEU A 119 3.52 -9.29 -12.89
C LEU A 119 2.02 -9.10 -13.16
N SER A 120 1.63 -7.99 -13.81
CA SER A 120 0.24 -7.77 -14.21
C SER A 120 -0.24 -8.83 -15.19
N ALA A 121 0.55 -9.16 -16.19
CA ALA A 121 0.19 -10.19 -17.17
C ALA A 121 0.05 -11.58 -16.51
N GLU A 122 0.94 -11.93 -15.60
CA GLU A 122 0.87 -13.19 -14.84
C GLU A 122 -0.39 -13.26 -13.97
N ASN A 123 -0.69 -12.19 -13.23
CA ASN A 123 -1.86 -12.11 -12.37
C ASN A 123 -3.17 -12.11 -13.18
N LYS A 124 -3.23 -11.38 -14.29
CA LYS A 124 -4.38 -11.40 -15.20
C LYS A 124 -4.63 -12.80 -15.78
N LYS A 125 -3.56 -13.52 -16.15
CA LYS A 125 -3.67 -14.90 -16.63
C LYS A 125 -4.22 -15.82 -15.53
N ALA A 126 -3.67 -15.75 -14.31
CA ALA A 126 -4.16 -16.52 -13.18
C ALA A 126 -5.62 -16.17 -12.85
N GLY A 127 -5.95 -14.87 -12.86
CA GLY A 127 -7.31 -14.38 -12.64
C GLY A 127 -8.29 -14.86 -13.70
N SER A 128 -7.93 -14.82 -14.98
CA SER A 128 -8.80 -15.29 -16.06
C SER A 128 -9.04 -16.81 -15.99
N THR A 129 -8.03 -17.60 -15.65
CA THR A 129 -8.18 -19.03 -15.41
C THR A 129 -9.15 -19.30 -14.25
N PHE A 130 -8.92 -18.64 -13.11
CA PHE A 130 -9.80 -18.74 -11.95
C PHE A 130 -11.25 -18.38 -12.29
N LEU A 131 -11.48 -17.25 -12.97
CA LEU A 131 -12.83 -16.80 -13.33
C LEU A 131 -13.51 -17.73 -14.33
N ALA A 132 -12.76 -18.31 -15.26
CA ALA A 132 -13.29 -19.30 -16.21
C ALA A 132 -13.78 -20.58 -15.50
N GLU A 133 -13.01 -21.07 -14.53
CA GLU A 133 -13.41 -22.20 -13.68
C GLU A 133 -14.57 -21.84 -12.75
N ASN A 134 -14.51 -20.65 -12.14
CA ASN A 134 -15.51 -20.19 -11.19
C ASN A 134 -16.88 -20.00 -11.85
N LYS A 135 -16.93 -19.51 -13.08
CA LYS A 135 -18.14 -19.36 -13.89
C LYS A 135 -18.94 -20.66 -14.03
N ALA A 136 -18.26 -21.81 -14.05
CA ALA A 136 -18.89 -23.12 -14.17
C ALA A 136 -19.47 -23.66 -12.86
N LYS A 137 -19.22 -23.00 -11.73
CA LYS A 137 -19.71 -23.44 -10.42
C LYS A 137 -21.20 -23.14 -10.26
N PRO A 138 -21.97 -24.04 -9.64
CA PRO A 138 -23.38 -23.78 -9.35
C PRO A 138 -23.56 -22.49 -8.54
N GLY A 139 -24.55 -21.69 -8.92
CA GLY A 139 -24.89 -20.46 -8.20
C GLY A 139 -24.00 -19.25 -8.51
N VAL A 140 -22.99 -19.39 -9.36
CA VAL A 140 -22.19 -18.25 -9.82
C VAL A 140 -22.84 -17.62 -11.05
N ILE A 141 -23.09 -16.32 -10.96
CA ILE A 141 -23.65 -15.50 -12.02
C ILE A 141 -22.54 -14.60 -12.57
N THR A 142 -22.48 -14.47 -13.89
CA THR A 142 -21.50 -13.58 -14.57
C THR A 142 -22.25 -12.47 -15.30
N THR A 143 -21.87 -11.23 -15.05
CA THR A 143 -22.45 -10.07 -15.74
C THR A 143 -21.75 -9.79 -17.06
N ALA A 144 -22.29 -8.87 -17.85
CA ALA A 144 -21.71 -8.46 -19.13
C ALA A 144 -20.32 -7.80 -18.99
N SER A 145 -20.02 -7.18 -17.85
CA SER A 145 -18.72 -6.57 -17.57
C SER A 145 -17.64 -7.59 -17.20
N GLY A 146 -18.04 -8.85 -16.91
CA GLY A 146 -17.16 -9.90 -16.41
C GLY A 146 -17.08 -10.00 -14.90
N LEU A 147 -17.83 -9.18 -14.17
CA LEU A 147 -18.03 -9.37 -12.73
C LEU A 147 -18.71 -10.71 -12.50
N GLN A 148 -18.23 -11.49 -11.53
CA GLN A 148 -18.92 -12.70 -11.09
C GLN A 148 -19.35 -12.54 -9.64
N TYR A 149 -20.48 -13.13 -9.30
CA TYR A 149 -20.98 -13.16 -7.94
C TYR A 149 -21.77 -14.42 -7.64
N SER A 150 -21.83 -14.78 -6.38
CA SER A 150 -22.75 -15.79 -5.85
C SER A 150 -23.52 -15.19 -4.68
N VAL A 151 -24.82 -15.50 -4.62
CA VAL A 151 -25.72 -15.04 -3.57
C VAL A 151 -25.65 -16.03 -2.41
N GLU A 152 -25.11 -15.60 -1.26
CA GLU A 152 -25.10 -16.38 -0.02
C GLU A 152 -26.43 -16.20 0.76
N LYS A 153 -26.95 -14.96 0.73
CA LYS A 153 -28.24 -14.59 1.32
C LYS A 153 -28.89 -13.54 0.44
N GLU A 154 -30.13 -13.75 0.07
CA GLU A 154 -30.92 -12.75 -0.65
C GLU A 154 -31.54 -11.77 0.34
N GLY A 155 -31.42 -10.47 0.07
CA GLY A 155 -32.09 -9.43 0.80
C GLY A 155 -33.46 -9.13 0.20
N THR A 156 -34.28 -8.43 0.98
CA THR A 156 -35.64 -8.05 0.56
C THR A 156 -35.84 -6.53 0.51
N GLY A 157 -34.79 -5.76 0.82
CA GLY A 157 -34.85 -4.30 0.82
C GLY A 157 -34.69 -3.67 -0.57
N ALA A 158 -34.62 -2.36 -0.61
CA ALA A 158 -34.38 -1.60 -1.84
C ALA A 158 -32.96 -1.86 -2.37
N LYS A 159 -32.75 -1.65 -3.67
CA LYS A 159 -31.43 -1.66 -4.30
C LYS A 159 -30.88 -0.23 -4.31
N PRO A 160 -29.59 -0.03 -3.98
CA PRO A 160 -28.96 1.28 -4.08
C PRO A 160 -28.87 1.77 -5.53
N THR A 161 -28.84 3.07 -5.69
CA THR A 161 -28.46 3.74 -6.95
C THR A 161 -26.99 4.19 -6.87
N ASP A 162 -26.42 4.65 -7.97
CA ASP A 162 -25.07 5.18 -8.04
C ASP A 162 -24.83 6.45 -7.18
N LYS A 163 -25.90 7.13 -6.78
CA LYS A 163 -25.88 8.36 -5.96
C LYS A 163 -26.01 8.10 -4.47
N ASP A 164 -26.35 6.89 -4.09
CA ASP A 164 -26.60 6.55 -2.70
C ASP A 164 -25.29 6.28 -1.94
N ARG A 165 -25.36 6.41 -0.63
CA ARG A 165 -24.37 5.87 0.28
C ARG A 165 -24.89 4.59 0.89
N VAL A 166 -24.04 3.64 1.12
CA VAL A 166 -24.40 2.33 1.66
C VAL A 166 -23.57 2.01 2.88
N LYS A 167 -24.18 1.24 3.79
CA LYS A 167 -23.52 0.66 4.95
C LYS A 167 -23.35 -0.82 4.73
N VAL A 168 -22.09 -1.30 4.83
CA VAL A 168 -21.74 -2.68 4.49
C VAL A 168 -20.82 -3.30 5.53
N HIS A 169 -20.91 -4.63 5.69
CA HIS A 169 -19.81 -5.44 6.17
C HIS A 169 -19.11 -6.08 4.97
N TYR A 170 -17.79 -6.17 5.04
CA TYR A 170 -17.02 -6.79 3.97
C TYR A 170 -15.71 -7.42 4.44
N THR A 171 -15.21 -8.36 3.64
CA THR A 171 -13.86 -8.88 3.72
C THR A 171 -13.31 -9.09 2.32
N GLY A 172 -12.21 -8.39 1.99
CA GLY A 172 -11.50 -8.50 0.72
C GLY A 172 -10.31 -9.43 0.81
N ARG A 173 -10.20 -10.35 -0.15
CA ARG A 173 -9.13 -11.34 -0.26
C ARG A 173 -8.52 -11.36 -1.64
N LEU A 174 -7.26 -11.74 -1.71
CA LEU A 174 -6.60 -12.16 -2.94
C LEU A 174 -7.00 -13.60 -3.29
N LEU A 175 -6.62 -14.08 -4.48
CA LEU A 175 -6.92 -15.46 -4.91
C LEU A 175 -6.24 -16.54 -4.05
N ASP A 176 -5.12 -16.22 -3.39
CA ASP A 176 -4.43 -17.09 -2.44
C ASP A 176 -5.10 -17.15 -1.06
N GLY A 177 -6.19 -16.41 -0.87
CA GLY A 177 -6.95 -16.33 0.38
C GLY A 177 -6.44 -15.27 1.36
N LYS A 178 -5.32 -14.59 1.07
CA LYS A 178 -4.79 -13.52 1.93
C LYS A 178 -5.80 -12.38 2.03
N VAL A 179 -6.21 -12.05 3.27
CA VAL A 179 -7.06 -10.88 3.54
C VAL A 179 -6.20 -9.62 3.43
N PHE A 180 -6.65 -8.65 2.63
CA PHE A 180 -5.98 -7.36 2.51
C PHE A 180 -6.78 -6.22 3.14
N ASP A 181 -8.10 -6.38 3.29
CA ASP A 181 -8.95 -5.41 4.00
C ASP A 181 -10.21 -6.10 4.54
N SER A 182 -10.70 -5.64 5.69
CA SER A 182 -11.90 -6.17 6.33
C SER A 182 -12.51 -5.16 7.29
N SER A 183 -13.83 -5.15 7.36
CA SER A 183 -14.60 -4.40 8.34
C SER A 183 -14.85 -5.16 9.65
N ALA A 184 -14.41 -6.42 9.77
CA ALA A 184 -14.78 -7.31 10.88
C ALA A 184 -14.40 -6.76 12.26
N GLU A 185 -13.22 -6.14 12.38
CA GLU A 185 -12.74 -5.59 13.66
C GLU A 185 -13.13 -4.13 13.88
N ARG A 186 -13.49 -3.41 12.81
CA ARG A 186 -13.76 -1.96 12.83
C ARG A 186 -15.25 -1.62 12.86
N GLY A 187 -16.12 -2.62 12.68
CA GLY A 187 -17.54 -2.43 12.45
C GLY A 187 -17.89 -2.09 11.00
N PRO A 188 -19.19 -1.95 10.68
CA PRO A 188 -19.65 -1.64 9.34
C PRO A 188 -19.02 -0.37 8.77
N ALA A 189 -18.69 -0.38 7.49
CA ALA A 189 -18.15 0.77 6.78
C ALA A 189 -19.22 1.44 5.91
N GLU A 190 -19.09 2.75 5.69
CA GLU A 190 -19.98 3.52 4.84
C GLU A 190 -19.25 4.04 3.61
N PHE A 191 -19.80 3.78 2.41
CA PHE A 191 -19.23 4.17 1.13
C PHE A 191 -20.28 4.82 0.23
N GLY A 192 -19.88 5.78 -0.58
CA GLY A 192 -20.65 6.17 -1.75
C GLY A 192 -20.57 5.07 -2.81
N VAL A 193 -21.69 4.70 -3.41
CA VAL A 193 -21.74 3.64 -4.44
C VAL A 193 -20.85 3.95 -5.63
N ASN A 194 -20.66 5.22 -5.97
CA ASN A 194 -19.79 5.70 -7.04
C ASN A 194 -18.35 6.03 -6.58
N GLU A 195 -18.02 5.84 -5.30
CA GLU A 195 -16.70 6.14 -4.71
C GLU A 195 -15.82 4.90 -4.53
N VAL A 196 -16.29 3.73 -4.92
CA VAL A 196 -15.63 2.44 -4.80
C VAL A 196 -15.15 1.90 -6.16
N ILE A 197 -14.46 0.77 -6.18
CA ILE A 197 -14.04 0.12 -7.43
C ILE A 197 -15.26 -0.26 -8.29
N ARG A 198 -15.08 -0.26 -9.62
CA ARG A 198 -16.20 -0.47 -10.57
C ARG A 198 -16.99 -1.75 -10.32
N GLY A 199 -16.31 -2.83 -9.95
CA GLY A 199 -16.97 -4.09 -9.60
C GLY A 199 -17.91 -3.97 -8.40
N TRP A 200 -17.56 -3.16 -7.41
CA TRP A 200 -18.43 -2.87 -6.28
C TRP A 200 -19.61 -1.95 -6.66
N THR A 201 -19.32 -0.89 -7.42
CA THR A 201 -20.38 -0.01 -7.94
C THR A 201 -21.46 -0.81 -8.70
N GLU A 202 -21.04 -1.77 -9.51
CA GLU A 202 -21.96 -2.64 -10.25
C GLU A 202 -22.70 -3.60 -9.30
N ALA A 203 -21.96 -4.30 -8.43
CA ALA A 203 -22.55 -5.28 -7.53
C ALA A 203 -23.58 -4.65 -6.57
N LEU A 204 -23.24 -3.53 -5.93
CA LEU A 204 -24.12 -2.86 -4.98
C LEU A 204 -25.47 -2.44 -5.58
N GLN A 205 -25.47 -2.00 -6.84
CA GLN A 205 -26.72 -1.66 -7.53
C GLN A 205 -27.58 -2.87 -7.89
N LEU A 206 -27.00 -4.07 -7.87
CA LEU A 206 -27.73 -5.33 -8.08
C LEU A 206 -28.23 -5.93 -6.76
N MET A 207 -27.56 -5.63 -5.63
CA MET A 207 -27.83 -6.20 -4.30
C MET A 207 -29.03 -5.51 -3.63
N PRO A 208 -30.10 -6.23 -3.26
CA PRO A 208 -31.08 -5.70 -2.33
C PRO A 208 -30.49 -5.53 -0.92
N VAL A 209 -30.90 -4.54 -0.16
CA VAL A 209 -30.55 -4.39 1.26
C VAL A 209 -30.91 -5.65 2.04
N GLY A 210 -30.02 -6.12 2.91
CA GLY A 210 -30.09 -7.37 3.65
C GLY A 210 -29.41 -8.56 2.93
N SER A 211 -28.90 -8.35 1.71
CA SER A 211 -28.16 -9.38 0.97
C SER A 211 -26.75 -9.60 1.50
N LYS A 212 -26.27 -10.84 1.35
CA LYS A 212 -24.86 -11.21 1.50
C LYS A 212 -24.40 -11.95 0.25
N TRP A 213 -23.44 -11.36 -0.45
CA TRP A 213 -22.91 -11.87 -1.70
C TRP A 213 -21.40 -12.08 -1.61
N LYS A 214 -20.93 -13.06 -2.36
CA LYS A 214 -19.52 -13.22 -2.66
C LYS A 214 -19.25 -12.71 -4.08
N LEU A 215 -18.36 -11.73 -4.19
CA LEU A 215 -17.98 -11.10 -5.44
C LEU A 215 -16.62 -11.61 -5.88
N TYR A 216 -16.46 -11.86 -7.18
CA TYR A 216 -15.20 -12.20 -7.83
C TYR A 216 -14.96 -11.16 -8.92
N ILE A 217 -14.02 -10.27 -8.67
CA ILE A 217 -13.85 -9.03 -9.42
C ILE A 217 -12.58 -9.13 -10.25
N PRO A 218 -12.66 -9.17 -11.60
CA PRO A 218 -11.48 -9.12 -12.45
C PRO A 218 -10.73 -7.81 -12.24
N SER A 219 -9.42 -7.82 -12.44
CA SER A 219 -8.55 -6.66 -12.18
C SER A 219 -9.02 -5.39 -12.87
N ASP A 220 -9.58 -5.50 -14.07
CA ASP A 220 -10.04 -4.33 -14.85
C ASP A 220 -11.27 -3.64 -14.23
N LEU A 221 -12.00 -4.31 -13.36
CA LEU A 221 -13.09 -3.75 -12.54
C LEU A 221 -12.62 -3.40 -11.11
N ALA A 222 -11.33 -3.60 -10.82
CA ALA A 222 -10.71 -3.31 -9.52
C ALA A 222 -9.59 -2.25 -9.69
N TYR A 223 -8.34 -2.62 -9.43
CA TYR A 223 -7.20 -1.69 -9.43
C TYR A 223 -6.31 -1.79 -10.69
N GLY A 224 -6.69 -2.62 -11.68
CA GLY A 224 -6.02 -2.74 -12.98
C GLY A 224 -4.55 -3.06 -12.89
N ASP A 225 -3.77 -2.51 -13.83
CA ASP A 225 -2.33 -2.74 -13.97
C ASP A 225 -1.47 -1.99 -12.95
N ARG A 226 -2.07 -1.17 -12.09
CA ARG A 226 -1.33 -0.43 -11.05
C ARG A 226 -1.30 -1.17 -9.73
N GLY A 227 -2.33 -1.96 -9.42
CA GLY A 227 -2.51 -2.50 -8.09
C GLY A 227 -2.79 -1.41 -7.06
N MET A 228 -2.69 -1.72 -5.75
CA MET A 228 -2.91 -0.76 -4.67
C MET A 228 -2.14 -1.14 -3.40
N GLY A 229 -1.48 -0.15 -2.78
CA GLY A 229 -0.95 -0.23 -1.42
C GLY A 229 0.13 -1.31 -1.18
N GLY A 230 0.74 -1.86 -2.22
CA GLY A 230 1.72 -2.94 -2.08
C GLY A 230 1.13 -4.32 -1.78
N GLU A 231 -0.05 -4.40 -1.19
CA GLU A 231 -0.78 -5.64 -0.92
C GLU A 231 -1.47 -6.16 -2.19
N ILE A 232 -2.18 -5.30 -2.90
CA ILE A 232 -2.86 -5.64 -4.15
C ILE A 232 -1.91 -5.40 -5.31
N LYS A 233 -1.36 -6.48 -5.83
CA LYS A 233 -0.38 -6.44 -6.93
C LYS A 233 -1.05 -6.06 -8.27
N PRO A 234 -0.27 -5.52 -9.24
CA PRO A 234 -0.75 -5.27 -10.60
C PRO A 234 -1.48 -6.47 -11.19
N GLY A 235 -2.64 -6.24 -11.79
CA GLY A 235 -3.42 -7.28 -12.47
C GLY A 235 -4.18 -8.25 -11.55
N ALA A 236 -4.21 -8.02 -10.24
CA ALA A 236 -4.83 -8.94 -9.29
C ALA A 236 -6.36 -8.99 -9.42
N THR A 237 -6.91 -10.19 -9.51
CA THR A 237 -8.33 -10.49 -9.31
C THR A 237 -8.63 -10.53 -7.83
N LEU A 238 -9.75 -9.95 -7.42
CA LEU A 238 -10.14 -9.82 -6.02
C LEU A 238 -11.39 -10.63 -5.70
N VAL A 239 -11.45 -11.14 -4.47
CA VAL A 239 -12.63 -11.83 -3.93
C VAL A 239 -13.10 -11.05 -2.71
N PHE A 240 -14.40 -10.73 -2.67
CA PHE A 240 -15.01 -10.06 -1.53
C PHE A 240 -16.22 -10.84 -1.03
N ASP A 241 -16.31 -10.98 0.27
CA ASP A 241 -17.58 -11.25 0.93
C ASP A 241 -18.17 -9.88 1.31
N VAL A 242 -19.40 -9.59 0.85
CA VAL A 242 -20.07 -8.29 1.07
C VAL A 242 -21.45 -8.53 1.61
N GLU A 243 -21.77 -7.89 2.72
CA GLU A 243 -23.12 -7.83 3.29
C GLU A 243 -23.63 -6.38 3.24
N LEU A 244 -24.69 -6.14 2.45
CA LEU A 244 -25.32 -4.83 2.32
C LEU A 244 -26.35 -4.66 3.45
N LEU A 245 -26.01 -3.83 4.43
CA LEU A 245 -26.84 -3.64 5.62
C LEU A 245 -27.92 -2.61 5.42
N ASP A 246 -27.57 -1.46 4.80
CA ASP A 246 -28.51 -0.34 4.67
C ASP A 246 -28.12 0.63 3.54
N ILE A 247 -29.08 1.43 3.09
CA ILE A 247 -28.86 2.62 2.28
C ILE A 247 -28.95 3.83 3.21
N VAL A 248 -27.81 4.53 3.38
CA VAL A 248 -27.75 5.70 4.28
C VAL A 248 -28.41 6.88 3.60
N LYS A 249 -29.49 7.38 4.17
CA LYS A 249 -30.15 8.61 3.71
C LYS A 249 -29.27 9.81 4.07
N GLN A 250 -29.03 10.66 3.08
CA GLN A 250 -28.42 11.98 3.30
C GLN A 250 -29.40 12.92 3.98
#